data_7287831bc35dea1c524ef3e67482481e
#
_entry.id   7287831bc35dea1c524ef3e67482481e
#
_cell.length_a   1.000
_cell.length_b   1.000
_cell.length_c   1.000
_cell.angle_alpha   90.00
_cell.angle_beta   90.00
_cell.angle_gamma   90.00
#
_symmetry.space_group_name_H-M   'P 1'
#
loop_
_entity.id
_entity.type
_entity.pdbx_description
1 polymer ?
#
loop_
_entity_poly.entity_id
_entity_poly.type
_entity_poly.pdbx_seq_one_letter_code
_entity_poly.pdbx_strand_id
1 'polypeptide(L)'
;MGFIVRMQLNHRGRTAEEEKSFAVVFLFFFRNYCKWVLCLFLSLYFFTSYFVEDRPSLSSSSSSVLRTHLSASHKSSSSLASRALIESSAVNITSMVRPGIFKGMRIYIYDLPAKYNSDWVASSDRCATHLFAAEVAVHRALLSAAAVRTTDPYDADFFFIPVYVSCNFTTSNGFPSLGHARSLLASAVDYVSTRFPFWNRTHGSDHIFVASHDFGACFHAMEEKAIEDGIPEFMKKSIILQTFGVTYKHPCQDVEHVVIPPYVSPESVRITLDKAPANGRRDIWAFFRGKMEVNPKNISGSFYSNAICGGSRGVRTAILKNFAGNRRFYIQRRRFAGYQSEIVRSVFCLCPLGWAPWSPRLVESVALGCVPVVIADGIRLPFPEAVRWPEISLTVEEKDVAKLGKVLGHVAVSNLSVIERNLNDPAVKRALLYNVPMMEGDATWQILLALSKKIDRSYRRSMVISQ
;
A
#
# COMPACT_ATOMS: atom_id res chain seq x y z
N MET A 1 -22.83 26.19 50.56
CA MET A 1 -22.38 26.99 51.70
C MET A 1 -21.11 27.69 51.31
N GLY A 2 -21.19 29.03 51.22
CA GLY A 2 -20.19 29.85 50.55
C GLY A 2 -19.01 30.22 51.44
N PHE A 3 -17.90 30.41 50.74
CA PHE A 3 -16.80 31.24 51.25
C PHE A 3 -16.55 32.36 50.20
N ILE A 4 -17.15 33.51 50.50
CA ILE A 4 -16.81 34.77 49.83
C ILE A 4 -15.68 35.36 50.68
N VAL A 5 -14.45 35.34 50.15
CA VAL A 5 -13.33 36.10 50.71
C VAL A 5 -13.41 37.50 50.18
N ARG A 6 -13.76 38.43 51.06
CA ARG A 6 -13.76 39.89 50.84
C ARG A 6 -12.31 40.39 50.92
N MET A 7 -11.68 40.68 49.79
CA MET A 7 -10.41 41.43 49.76
C MET A 7 -10.69 42.94 49.70
N GLN A 8 -10.36 43.64 50.77
CA GLN A 8 -10.28 45.12 50.76
C GLN A 8 -9.05 45.53 49.99
N LEU A 9 -9.27 46.30 48.91
CA LEU A 9 -8.23 46.93 48.12
C LEU A 9 -7.75 48.19 48.86
N ASN A 10 -6.50 48.18 49.28
CA ASN A 10 -5.79 49.36 49.73
C ASN A 10 -5.11 50.00 48.50
N HIS A 11 -5.58 51.19 48.09
CA HIS A 11 -5.00 51.99 47.04
C HIS A 11 -3.67 52.63 47.49
N ARG A 12 -2.53 52.10 47.01
CA ARG A 12 -1.28 52.86 46.89
C ARG A 12 -0.52 52.34 45.69
N GLY A 13 -0.23 53.29 44.78
CA GLY A 13 0.50 53.29 43.51
C GLY A 13 1.29 52.01 43.14
N ARG A 14 0.75 51.21 42.21
CA ARG A 14 1.50 50.20 41.48
C ARG A 14 2.00 50.80 40.18
N THR A 15 3.23 50.48 39.82
CA THR A 15 3.81 50.89 38.53
C THR A 15 3.20 50.07 37.38
N ALA A 16 3.14 50.63 36.16
CA ALA A 16 2.53 50.05 34.97
C ALA A 16 3.14 48.65 34.56
N GLU A 17 4.30 48.31 35.08
CA GLU A 17 4.93 47.01 34.89
C GLU A 17 4.37 45.92 35.79
N GLU A 18 3.98 46.25 37.04
CA GLU A 18 3.34 45.30 37.97
C GLU A 18 1.93 44.92 37.53
N GLU A 19 1.17 45.84 36.94
CA GLU A 19 -0.15 45.51 36.37
C GLU A 19 -0.07 44.60 35.15
N LYS A 20 0.93 44.78 34.27
CA LYS A 20 1.17 43.85 33.15
C LYS A 20 1.58 42.46 33.63
N SER A 21 2.42 42.37 34.66
CA SER A 21 2.84 41.07 35.23
C SER A 21 1.65 40.34 35.86
N PHE A 22 0.79 41.02 36.58
CA PHE A 22 -0.40 40.42 37.22
C PHE A 22 -1.43 39.95 36.17
N ALA A 23 -1.64 40.71 35.10
CA ALA A 23 -2.52 40.29 34.00
C ALA A 23 -2.03 39.06 33.26
N VAL A 24 -0.71 38.92 33.05
CA VAL A 24 -0.11 37.75 32.40
C VAL A 24 -0.25 36.50 33.27
N VAL A 25 0.00 36.60 34.58
CA VAL A 25 -0.15 35.51 35.53
C VAL A 25 -1.63 35.10 35.66
N PHE A 26 -2.55 36.05 35.74
CA PHE A 26 -4.00 35.80 35.80
C PHE A 26 -4.51 35.06 34.53
N LEU A 27 -4.08 35.52 33.34
CA LEU A 27 -4.40 34.88 32.06
C LEU A 27 -3.83 33.46 31.95
N PHE A 28 -2.65 33.22 32.52
CA PHE A 28 -2.03 31.89 32.54
C PHE A 28 -2.83 30.92 33.45
N PHE A 29 -3.21 31.33 34.66
CA PHE A 29 -4.03 30.54 35.56
C PHE A 29 -5.44 30.32 35.00
N PHE A 30 -6.06 31.32 34.41
CA PHE A 30 -7.40 31.22 33.79
C PHE A 30 -7.38 30.25 32.61
N ARG A 31 -6.35 30.30 31.76
CA ARG A 31 -6.17 29.38 30.64
C ARG A 31 -5.97 27.94 31.07
N ASN A 32 -5.25 27.70 32.14
CA ASN A 32 -5.07 26.36 32.68
C ASN A 32 -6.35 25.87 33.38
N TYR A 33 -7.07 26.72 34.11
CA TYR A 33 -8.34 26.35 34.71
C TYR A 33 -9.39 25.96 33.66
N CYS A 34 -9.52 26.70 32.57
CA CYS A 34 -10.40 26.36 31.44
C CYS A 34 -10.04 25.00 30.81
N LYS A 35 -8.76 24.66 30.70
CA LYS A 35 -8.34 23.36 30.21
C LYS A 35 -8.77 22.21 31.14
N TRP A 36 -8.62 22.37 32.44
CA TRP A 36 -9.04 21.36 33.42
C TRP A 36 -10.55 21.16 33.45
N VAL A 37 -11.32 22.24 33.33
CA VAL A 37 -12.78 22.18 33.24
C VAL A 37 -13.22 21.49 31.96
N LEU A 38 -12.58 21.79 30.83
CA LEU A 38 -12.86 21.12 29.54
C LEU A 38 -12.53 19.61 29.60
N CYS A 39 -11.39 19.25 30.20
CA CYS A 39 -11.02 17.83 30.41
C CYS A 39 -12.03 17.11 31.28
N LEU A 40 -12.54 17.73 32.34
CA LEU A 40 -13.58 17.16 33.20
C LEU A 40 -14.90 16.93 32.45
N PHE A 41 -15.34 17.88 31.64
CA PHE A 41 -16.55 17.71 30.83
C PHE A 41 -16.39 16.63 29.77
N LEU A 42 -15.23 16.55 29.10
CA LEU A 42 -14.95 15.47 28.15
C LEU A 42 -14.90 14.10 28.83
N SER A 43 -14.28 14.00 29.99
CA SER A 43 -14.26 12.76 30.79
C SER A 43 -15.66 12.33 31.22
N LEU A 44 -16.50 13.26 31.67
CA LEU A 44 -17.89 12.97 32.02
C LEU A 44 -18.72 12.55 30.80
N TYR A 45 -18.52 13.20 29.69
CA TYR A 45 -19.19 12.85 28.43
C TYR A 45 -18.81 11.42 27.96
N PHE A 46 -17.52 11.08 27.96
CA PHE A 46 -17.07 9.71 27.63
C PHE A 46 -17.59 8.69 28.63
N PHE A 47 -17.60 9.02 29.93
CA PHE A 47 -18.11 8.12 30.93
C PHE A 47 -19.63 7.87 30.77
N THR A 48 -20.43 8.92 30.54
CA THR A 48 -21.87 8.77 30.30
C THR A 48 -22.18 8.08 28.99
N SER A 49 -21.40 8.30 27.90
CA SER A 49 -21.57 7.61 26.64
C SER A 49 -21.27 6.11 26.77
N TYR A 50 -20.28 5.73 27.57
CA TYR A 50 -19.92 4.33 27.79
C TYR A 50 -20.98 3.57 28.60
N PHE A 51 -21.69 4.23 29.53
CA PHE A 51 -22.72 3.60 30.37
C PHE A 51 -24.15 3.66 29.78
N VAL A 52 -24.39 4.44 28.75
CA VAL A 52 -25.72 4.54 28.11
C VAL A 52 -25.92 3.52 26.99
N GLU A 53 -24.85 2.94 26.45
CA GLU A 53 -24.91 1.99 25.32
C GLU A 53 -25.18 0.54 25.71
N ASP A 54 -25.22 0.20 27.02
CA ASP A 54 -25.49 -1.15 27.53
C ASP A 54 -26.90 -1.28 28.16
N ARG A 55 -27.97 -0.98 27.41
CA ARG A 55 -29.30 -1.49 27.76
C ARG A 55 -29.90 -2.24 26.59
N PRO A 56 -30.05 -3.59 26.69
CA PRO A 56 -30.84 -4.33 25.71
C PRO A 56 -32.33 -4.03 25.93
N SER A 57 -33.01 -3.60 24.87
CA SER A 57 -34.44 -3.43 24.83
C SER A 57 -35.14 -4.81 24.82
N LEU A 58 -35.87 -5.10 25.89
CA LEU A 58 -36.83 -6.19 25.93
C LEU A 58 -38.07 -5.82 25.11
N SER A 59 -38.30 -6.53 24.01
CA SER A 59 -39.67 -6.70 23.46
C SER A 59 -39.93 -8.19 23.27
N SER A 60 -40.95 -8.62 23.96
CA SER A 60 -41.52 -9.95 24.00
C SER A 60 -42.29 -10.27 22.71
N SER A 61 -42.08 -11.44 22.14
CA SER A 61 -43.19 -12.26 21.63
C SER A 61 -42.76 -13.73 21.51
N SER A 62 -43.52 -14.53 22.19
CA SER A 62 -43.50 -15.97 22.31
C SER A 62 -43.78 -16.71 21.02
N SER A 63 -43.10 -17.79 20.75
CA SER A 63 -43.70 -19.08 20.41
C SER A 63 -42.67 -20.22 20.48
N SER A 64 -43.16 -21.29 21.04
CA SER A 64 -42.57 -22.49 21.57
C SER A 64 -42.14 -23.54 20.53
N VAL A 65 -41.35 -24.51 21.05
CA VAL A 65 -41.21 -25.93 20.67
C VAL A 65 -40.20 -26.22 19.55
N LEU A 66 -39.08 -26.85 19.74
CA LEU A 66 -38.81 -28.23 20.14
C LEU A 66 -37.31 -28.43 20.39
N ARG A 67 -36.92 -28.93 21.56
CA ARG A 67 -35.57 -29.50 21.80
C ARG A 67 -35.52 -30.91 21.24
N THR A 68 -34.53 -31.22 20.43
CA THR A 68 -33.96 -32.56 20.39
C THR A 68 -32.43 -32.48 20.33
N HIS A 69 -31.82 -33.17 21.26
CA HIS A 69 -30.40 -33.42 21.34
C HIS A 69 -29.89 -34.16 20.09
N LEU A 70 -28.77 -33.70 19.52
CA LEU A 70 -27.78 -34.60 18.93
C LEU A 70 -26.41 -33.92 19.04
N SER A 71 -25.61 -34.54 19.85
CA SER A 71 -24.19 -34.24 20.11
C SER A 71 -23.32 -34.80 19.00
N ALA A 72 -22.22 -34.08 18.76
CA ALA A 72 -20.93 -34.54 18.18
C ALA A 72 -20.91 -34.96 16.68
N SER A 73 -19.95 -34.30 16.01
CA SER A 73 -19.30 -34.67 14.75
C SER A 73 -19.54 -33.76 13.56
N HIS A 74 -18.96 -32.55 13.58
CA HIS A 74 -18.67 -31.81 12.35
C HIS A 74 -17.39 -30.94 12.49
N LYS A 75 -16.25 -31.60 12.53
CA LYS A 75 -14.92 -30.95 12.40
C LYS A 75 -14.02 -31.60 11.34
N SER A 76 -14.57 -32.11 10.25
CA SER A 76 -13.71 -32.63 9.14
C SER A 76 -14.21 -32.39 7.73
N SER A 77 -15.41 -31.85 7.53
CA SER A 77 -15.94 -31.66 6.16
C SER A 77 -15.58 -30.32 5.50
N SER A 78 -15.27 -29.26 6.27
CA SER A 78 -14.92 -27.96 5.69
C SER A 78 -13.51 -27.92 5.08
N SER A 79 -12.57 -28.72 5.59
CA SER A 79 -11.20 -28.77 5.05
C SER A 79 -11.13 -29.55 3.73
N LEU A 80 -11.95 -30.59 3.56
CA LEU A 80 -11.99 -31.38 2.33
C LEU A 80 -12.70 -30.64 1.18
N ALA A 81 -13.79 -29.90 1.47
CA ALA A 81 -14.49 -29.09 0.46
C ALA A 81 -13.61 -27.91 -0.03
N SER A 82 -12.90 -27.25 0.87
CA SER A 82 -11.95 -26.19 0.52
C SER A 82 -10.76 -26.72 -0.28
N ARG A 83 -10.28 -27.91 0.05
CA ARG A 83 -9.18 -28.57 -0.67
C ARG A 83 -9.61 -29.03 -2.07
N ALA A 84 -10.82 -29.58 -2.23
CA ALA A 84 -11.39 -29.97 -3.51
C ALA A 84 -11.67 -28.76 -4.44
N LEU A 85 -12.12 -27.62 -3.89
CA LEU A 85 -12.30 -26.38 -4.66
C LEU A 85 -10.97 -25.77 -5.11
N ILE A 86 -9.91 -25.86 -4.29
CA ILE A 86 -8.57 -25.42 -4.65
C ILE A 86 -7.97 -26.32 -5.72
N GLU A 87 -8.15 -27.65 -5.61
CA GLU A 87 -7.68 -28.62 -6.60
C GLU A 87 -8.42 -28.51 -7.93
N SER A 88 -9.75 -28.27 -7.93
CA SER A 88 -10.51 -28.08 -9.17
C SER A 88 -10.16 -26.76 -9.88
N SER A 89 -9.88 -25.71 -9.14
CA SER A 89 -9.43 -24.42 -9.70
C SER A 89 -8.00 -24.50 -10.24
N ALA A 90 -7.12 -25.25 -9.59
CA ALA A 90 -5.73 -25.46 -10.03
C ALA A 90 -5.68 -26.25 -11.36
N VAL A 91 -6.57 -27.25 -11.54
CA VAL A 91 -6.65 -28.03 -12.78
C VAL A 91 -7.04 -27.16 -13.97
N ASN A 92 -7.94 -26.18 -13.80
CA ASN A 92 -8.35 -25.29 -14.88
C ASN A 92 -7.23 -24.30 -15.32
N ILE A 93 -6.37 -23.85 -14.39
CA ILE A 93 -5.27 -22.94 -14.73
C ILE A 93 -4.14 -23.68 -15.44
N THR A 94 -3.85 -24.91 -15.06
CA THR A 94 -2.78 -25.70 -15.69
C THR A 94 -3.09 -26.00 -17.15
N SER A 95 -4.36 -26.11 -17.54
CA SER A 95 -4.80 -26.34 -18.93
C SER A 95 -4.71 -25.08 -19.81
N MET A 96 -4.61 -23.87 -19.24
CA MET A 96 -4.54 -22.60 -19.98
C MET A 96 -3.12 -22.08 -20.21
N VAL A 97 -2.12 -22.55 -19.44
CA VAL A 97 -0.75 -22.06 -19.59
C VAL A 97 -0.11 -22.72 -20.81
N ARG A 98 0.21 -21.93 -21.83
CA ARG A 98 0.95 -22.41 -23.00
C ARG A 98 2.28 -23.01 -22.56
N PRO A 99 2.60 -24.26 -22.97
CA PRO A 99 3.88 -24.88 -22.63
C PRO A 99 5.05 -23.96 -22.97
N GLY A 100 5.96 -23.77 -22.01
CA GLY A 100 7.19 -22.99 -22.22
C GLY A 100 7.11 -21.49 -21.96
N ILE A 101 5.93 -20.91 -21.64
CA ILE A 101 5.80 -19.43 -21.43
C ILE A 101 6.71 -18.93 -20.29
N PHE A 102 6.90 -19.72 -19.23
CA PHE A 102 7.82 -19.42 -18.13
C PHE A 102 9.15 -20.20 -18.26
N LYS A 103 9.51 -20.65 -19.48
CA LYS A 103 10.74 -21.44 -19.73
C LYS A 103 10.92 -22.67 -18.83
N GLY A 104 9.83 -23.29 -18.39
CA GLY A 104 9.85 -24.41 -17.46
C GLY A 104 10.38 -24.05 -16.06
N MET A 105 10.31 -22.78 -15.67
CA MET A 105 10.73 -22.27 -14.35
C MET A 105 9.95 -22.94 -13.23
N ARG A 106 10.65 -23.29 -12.14
CA ARG A 106 10.10 -23.90 -10.94
C ARG A 106 10.42 -23.03 -9.73
N ILE A 107 9.43 -22.76 -8.90
CA ILE A 107 9.56 -21.94 -7.67
C ILE A 107 9.17 -22.78 -6.46
N TYR A 108 10.11 -22.91 -5.53
CA TYR A 108 9.84 -23.49 -4.21
C TYR A 108 9.46 -22.36 -3.25
N ILE A 109 8.40 -22.54 -2.47
CA ILE A 109 7.94 -21.60 -1.46
C ILE A 109 8.28 -22.18 -0.10
N TYR A 110 9.13 -21.48 0.67
CA TYR A 110 9.46 -21.95 2.03
C TYR A 110 8.23 -21.94 2.93
N ASP A 111 8.04 -23.02 3.66
CA ASP A 111 7.10 -23.08 4.77
C ASP A 111 7.79 -22.51 6.03
N LEU A 112 7.48 -21.24 6.33
CA LEU A 112 8.05 -20.52 7.47
C LEU A 112 7.12 -20.59 8.67
N PRO A 113 7.67 -20.53 9.91
CA PRO A 113 6.86 -20.33 11.11
C PRO A 113 5.90 -19.15 10.99
N ALA A 114 4.71 -19.29 11.57
CA ALA A 114 3.59 -18.35 11.47
C ALA A 114 3.95 -16.90 11.80
N LYS A 115 4.92 -16.69 12.71
CA LYS A 115 5.43 -15.36 13.11
C LYS A 115 5.97 -14.50 11.95
N TYR A 116 6.36 -15.13 10.83
CA TYR A 116 6.87 -14.41 9.67
C TYR A 116 5.78 -13.94 8.71
N ASN A 117 4.61 -14.56 8.74
CA ASN A 117 3.54 -14.31 7.77
C ASN A 117 2.11 -14.44 8.32
N SER A 118 1.63 -15.65 8.63
CA SER A 118 0.21 -15.89 8.93
C SER A 118 -0.28 -15.22 10.21
N ASP A 119 0.55 -15.07 11.24
CA ASP A 119 0.18 -14.36 12.49
C ASP A 119 -0.14 -12.88 12.22
N TRP A 120 0.57 -12.26 11.29
CA TRP A 120 0.29 -10.87 10.89
C TRP A 120 -1.07 -10.72 10.22
N VAL A 121 -1.43 -11.66 9.33
CA VAL A 121 -2.76 -11.65 8.68
C VAL A 121 -3.86 -11.96 9.69
N ALA A 122 -3.63 -12.89 10.61
CA ALA A 122 -4.58 -13.21 11.67
C ALA A 122 -4.80 -12.04 12.63
N SER A 123 -3.77 -11.20 12.86
CA SER A 123 -3.86 -10.05 13.75
C SER A 123 -4.55 -8.82 13.12
N SER A 124 -4.55 -8.71 11.79
CA SER A 124 -5.15 -7.56 11.10
C SER A 124 -5.49 -7.85 9.64
N ASP A 125 -6.77 -7.70 9.27
CA ASP A 125 -7.25 -7.79 7.88
C ASP A 125 -6.56 -6.77 6.96
N ARG A 126 -6.07 -5.67 7.52
CA ARG A 126 -5.34 -4.64 6.79
C ARG A 126 -4.06 -5.17 6.15
N CYS A 127 -3.43 -6.20 6.72
CA CYS A 127 -2.26 -6.85 6.14
C CYS A 127 -2.53 -7.35 4.70
N ALA A 128 -3.75 -7.85 4.44
CA ALA A 128 -4.16 -8.37 3.14
C ALA A 128 -4.92 -7.36 2.26
N THR A 129 -5.25 -6.16 2.77
CA THR A 129 -6.11 -5.20 2.05
C THR A 129 -5.51 -3.81 1.89
N HIS A 130 -4.45 -3.49 2.64
CA HIS A 130 -3.77 -2.20 2.55
C HIS A 130 -2.96 -2.08 1.26
N LEU A 131 -2.61 -0.86 0.85
CA LEU A 131 -1.82 -0.58 -0.36
C LEU A 131 -0.43 -1.27 -0.40
N PHE A 132 0.06 -1.77 0.73
CA PHE A 132 1.29 -2.57 0.84
C PHE A 132 1.05 -4.08 0.84
N ALA A 133 -0.17 -4.55 0.61
CA ALA A 133 -0.53 -5.96 0.68
C ALA A 133 0.02 -6.84 -0.47
N ALA A 134 0.90 -6.29 -1.33
CA ALA A 134 1.54 -7.08 -2.39
C ALA A 134 2.33 -8.28 -1.82
N GLU A 135 2.92 -8.18 -0.61
CA GLU A 135 3.58 -9.29 0.08
C GLU A 135 2.63 -10.50 0.25
N VAL A 136 1.42 -10.24 0.72
CA VAL A 136 0.39 -11.27 0.92
C VAL A 136 -0.17 -11.75 -0.41
N ALA A 137 -0.46 -10.82 -1.33
CA ALA A 137 -1.07 -11.14 -2.61
C ALA A 137 -0.18 -12.04 -3.48
N VAL A 138 1.12 -11.70 -3.60
CA VAL A 138 2.10 -12.50 -4.35
C VAL A 138 2.24 -13.90 -3.72
N HIS A 139 2.38 -13.98 -2.39
CA HIS A 139 2.50 -15.28 -1.72
C HIS A 139 1.27 -16.17 -1.99
N ARG A 140 0.06 -15.64 -1.78
CA ARG A 140 -1.18 -16.40 -2.01
C ARG A 140 -1.35 -16.81 -3.47
N ALA A 141 -1.00 -15.94 -4.40
CA ALA A 141 -1.06 -16.25 -5.82
C ALA A 141 -0.07 -17.34 -6.23
N LEU A 142 1.19 -17.28 -5.72
CA LEU A 142 2.19 -18.33 -5.97
C LEU A 142 1.79 -19.67 -5.38
N LEU A 143 1.14 -19.71 -4.22
CA LEU A 143 0.62 -20.95 -3.64
C LEU A 143 -0.39 -21.64 -4.56
N SER A 144 -1.15 -20.88 -5.36
CA SER A 144 -2.12 -21.41 -6.34
C SER A 144 -1.52 -21.63 -7.74
N ALA A 145 -0.27 -21.22 -7.99
CA ALA A 145 0.33 -21.23 -9.32
C ALA A 145 0.97 -22.61 -9.66
N ALA A 146 0.15 -23.65 -9.83
CA ALA A 146 0.58 -25.03 -10.07
C ALA A 146 1.55 -25.20 -11.27
N ALA A 147 1.47 -24.31 -12.27
CA ALA A 147 2.32 -24.36 -13.46
C ALA A 147 3.81 -24.07 -13.17
N VAL A 148 4.10 -23.34 -12.08
CA VAL A 148 5.47 -22.94 -11.72
C VAL A 148 5.87 -23.37 -10.31
N ARG A 149 4.91 -23.69 -9.44
CA ARG A 149 5.20 -24.14 -8.09
C ARG A 149 5.75 -25.55 -8.07
N THR A 150 6.79 -25.78 -7.28
CA THR A 150 7.26 -27.10 -6.93
C THR A 150 7.22 -27.35 -5.43
N THR A 151 7.01 -28.59 -5.01
CA THR A 151 7.12 -29.04 -3.62
C THR A 151 8.48 -29.66 -3.34
N ASP A 152 9.25 -30.00 -4.39
CA ASP A 152 10.62 -30.46 -4.28
C ASP A 152 11.60 -29.26 -4.39
N PRO A 153 12.31 -28.90 -3.32
CA PRO A 153 13.27 -27.81 -3.37
C PRO A 153 14.48 -28.09 -4.26
N TYR A 154 14.78 -29.36 -4.57
CA TYR A 154 15.86 -29.71 -5.50
C TYR A 154 15.48 -29.48 -6.97
N ASP A 155 14.19 -29.47 -7.27
CA ASP A 155 13.65 -29.10 -8.60
C ASP A 155 13.43 -27.61 -8.78
N ALA A 156 13.74 -26.79 -7.79
CA ALA A 156 13.49 -25.36 -7.83
C ALA A 156 14.59 -24.59 -8.58
N ASP A 157 14.17 -23.66 -9.43
CA ASP A 157 15.00 -22.61 -10.01
C ASP A 157 15.13 -21.42 -9.07
N PHE A 158 14.03 -21.07 -8.38
CA PHE A 158 13.95 -19.98 -7.43
C PHE A 158 13.26 -20.38 -6.13
N PHE A 159 13.58 -19.65 -5.08
CA PHE A 159 13.09 -19.87 -3.72
C PHE A 159 12.37 -18.64 -3.21
N PHE A 160 11.08 -18.71 -2.94
CA PHE A 160 10.32 -17.62 -2.39
C PHE A 160 10.32 -17.66 -0.86
N ILE A 161 10.70 -16.54 -0.22
CA ILE A 161 10.72 -16.39 1.25
C ILE A 161 9.55 -15.47 1.66
N PRO A 162 8.42 -16.03 2.16
CA PRO A 162 7.22 -15.26 2.48
C PRO A 162 7.32 -14.58 3.86
N VAL A 163 7.91 -13.39 3.93
CA VAL A 163 7.98 -12.54 5.14
C VAL A 163 7.15 -11.29 4.94
N TYR A 164 6.21 -11.03 5.85
CA TYR A 164 5.30 -9.88 5.76
C TYR A 164 5.77 -8.74 6.65
N VAL A 165 6.60 -7.87 6.11
CA VAL A 165 7.18 -6.74 6.86
C VAL A 165 6.24 -5.53 6.95
N SER A 166 5.34 -5.37 5.99
CA SER A 166 4.42 -4.23 5.91
C SER A 166 3.06 -4.47 6.60
N CYS A 167 3.02 -5.35 7.58
CA CYS A 167 1.80 -5.76 8.29
C CYS A 167 1.70 -5.26 9.75
N ASN A 168 2.70 -4.57 10.26
CA ASN A 168 2.69 -4.05 11.63
C ASN A 168 1.99 -2.68 11.71
N PHE A 169 0.68 -2.66 11.92
CA PHE A 169 -0.15 -1.45 11.98
C PHE A 169 -0.23 -0.82 13.38
N THR A 170 0.86 -0.80 14.13
CA THR A 170 0.91 -0.21 15.48
C THR A 170 1.10 1.31 15.50
N THR A 171 1.31 1.95 14.36
CA THR A 171 1.52 3.39 14.28
C THR A 171 0.22 4.19 14.37
N SER A 172 0.26 5.32 15.07
CA SER A 172 -0.89 6.23 15.22
C SER A 172 -1.38 6.86 13.91
N ASN A 173 -0.53 6.91 12.88
CA ASN A 173 -0.86 7.48 11.58
C ASN A 173 -1.58 6.49 10.65
N GLY A 174 -1.77 5.24 11.08
CA GLY A 174 -2.43 4.17 10.34
C GLY A 174 -1.62 3.55 9.21
N PHE A 175 -0.32 3.86 9.08
CA PHE A 175 0.61 3.16 8.20
C PHE A 175 1.36 2.07 8.96
N PRO A 176 1.93 1.05 8.28
CA PRO A 176 2.72 0.05 8.96
C PRO A 176 4.02 0.65 9.52
N SER A 177 4.43 0.14 10.67
CA SER A 177 5.77 0.37 11.22
C SER A 177 6.77 -0.57 10.54
N LEU A 178 7.94 -0.07 10.15
CA LEU A 178 9.03 -0.87 9.57
C LEU A 178 10.23 -1.09 10.51
N GLY A 179 10.17 -0.62 11.74
CA GLY A 179 11.29 -0.74 12.67
C GLY A 179 11.74 -2.17 12.95
N HIS A 180 10.84 -3.15 12.79
CA HIS A 180 11.11 -4.57 12.95
C HIS A 180 11.52 -5.28 11.64
N ALA A 181 11.37 -4.64 10.48
CA ALA A 181 11.46 -5.30 9.18
C ALA A 181 12.83 -5.98 8.95
N ARG A 182 13.92 -5.24 9.15
CA ARG A 182 15.29 -5.74 8.91
C ARG A 182 15.65 -6.92 9.83
N SER A 183 15.27 -6.87 11.11
CA SER A 183 15.51 -7.97 12.06
C SER A 183 14.63 -9.18 11.77
N LEU A 184 13.37 -8.98 11.35
CA LEU A 184 12.48 -10.06 10.96
C LEU A 184 13.00 -10.79 9.72
N LEU A 185 13.46 -10.06 8.71
CA LEU A 185 14.08 -10.61 7.50
C LEU A 185 15.37 -11.37 7.81
N ALA A 186 16.27 -10.79 8.62
CA ALA A 186 17.49 -11.46 9.04
C ALA A 186 17.20 -12.79 9.77
N SER A 187 16.22 -12.78 10.68
CA SER A 187 15.75 -13.98 11.38
C SER A 187 15.16 -15.03 10.44
N ALA A 188 14.46 -14.63 9.38
CA ALA A 188 13.95 -15.57 8.37
C ALA A 188 15.08 -16.18 7.52
N VAL A 189 16.06 -15.37 7.14
CA VAL A 189 17.25 -15.85 6.42
C VAL A 189 18.06 -16.82 7.28
N ASP A 190 18.27 -16.49 8.56
CA ASP A 190 18.92 -17.40 9.50
C ASP A 190 18.16 -18.73 9.62
N TYR A 191 16.82 -18.67 9.72
CA TYR A 191 15.97 -19.86 9.78
C TYR A 191 16.14 -20.75 8.55
N VAL A 192 16.13 -20.18 7.32
CA VAL A 192 16.26 -21.00 6.11
C VAL A 192 17.68 -21.47 5.88
N SER A 193 18.71 -20.65 6.16
CA SER A 193 20.11 -20.98 5.94
C SER A 193 20.65 -22.05 6.89
N THR A 194 20.06 -22.15 8.11
CA THR A 194 20.42 -23.19 9.07
C THR A 194 19.71 -24.52 8.85
N ARG A 195 18.53 -24.51 8.22
CA ARG A 195 17.71 -25.72 8.03
C ARG A 195 17.81 -26.31 6.64
N PHE A 196 18.17 -25.50 5.65
CA PHE A 196 18.20 -25.92 4.25
C PHE A 196 19.52 -25.47 3.60
N PRO A 197 20.09 -26.27 2.68
CA PRO A 197 21.37 -25.95 2.05
C PRO A 197 21.26 -24.85 0.97
N PHE A 198 20.03 -24.52 0.53
CA PHE A 198 19.78 -23.77 -0.70
C PHE A 198 20.21 -22.30 -0.64
N TRP A 199 20.04 -21.65 0.51
CA TRP A 199 20.52 -20.27 0.73
C TRP A 199 22.05 -20.20 0.61
N ASN A 200 22.75 -21.09 1.33
CA ASN A 200 24.19 -21.01 1.48
C ASN A 200 24.94 -21.29 0.17
N ARG A 201 24.41 -22.15 -0.72
CA ARG A 201 25.03 -22.51 -2.00
C ARG A 201 25.12 -21.35 -2.98
N THR A 202 24.19 -20.35 -2.89
CA THR A 202 24.07 -19.23 -3.81
C THR A 202 24.22 -17.89 -3.12
N HIS A 203 24.38 -17.90 -1.79
CA HIS A 203 24.29 -16.69 -0.94
C HIS A 203 23.01 -15.91 -1.21
N GLY A 204 21.87 -16.61 -1.44
CA GLY A 204 20.56 -16.04 -1.66
C GLY A 204 20.31 -15.48 -3.07
N SER A 205 21.20 -15.68 -4.06
CA SER A 205 21.05 -15.05 -5.39
C SER A 205 19.87 -15.60 -6.22
N ASP A 206 19.36 -16.76 -5.90
CA ASP A 206 18.17 -17.40 -6.46
C ASP A 206 16.95 -17.30 -5.51
N HIS A 207 17.03 -16.48 -4.45
CA HIS A 207 15.96 -16.26 -3.50
C HIS A 207 15.21 -14.97 -3.76
N ILE A 208 13.88 -15.00 -3.54
CA ILE A 208 12.96 -13.91 -3.88
C ILE A 208 12.30 -13.40 -2.61
N PHE A 209 12.30 -12.07 -2.45
CA PHE A 209 11.57 -11.34 -1.41
C PHE A 209 10.62 -10.31 -2.02
N VAL A 210 9.63 -9.87 -1.25
CA VAL A 210 8.75 -8.76 -1.60
C VAL A 210 9.00 -7.58 -0.66
N ALA A 211 9.14 -6.39 -1.24
CA ALA A 211 9.35 -5.14 -0.53
C ALA A 211 8.34 -4.09 -1.03
N SER A 212 7.13 -4.11 -0.50
CA SER A 212 6.01 -3.31 -0.97
C SER A 212 5.95 -1.90 -0.38
N HIS A 213 6.83 -1.56 0.59
CA HIS A 213 6.85 -0.26 1.25
C HIS A 213 7.63 0.80 0.45
N ASP A 214 7.59 2.07 0.92
CA ASP A 214 8.00 3.29 0.21
C ASP A 214 9.40 3.21 -0.42
N PHE A 215 10.43 2.74 0.30
CA PHE A 215 11.80 2.64 -0.20
C PHE A 215 12.26 1.18 -0.40
N GLY A 216 11.31 0.32 -0.72
CA GLY A 216 11.56 -1.04 -1.22
C GLY A 216 12.61 -1.82 -0.43
N ALA A 217 13.66 -2.27 -1.12
CA ALA A 217 14.70 -3.15 -0.60
C ALA A 217 15.52 -2.57 0.58
N CYS A 218 15.41 -1.28 0.86
CA CYS A 218 16.01 -0.69 2.05
C CYS A 218 15.20 -0.95 3.32
N PHE A 219 13.91 -1.27 3.20
CA PHE A 219 13.00 -1.55 4.34
C PHE A 219 12.95 -0.40 5.36
N HIS A 220 12.94 0.83 4.88
CA HIS A 220 12.71 2.04 5.66
C HIS A 220 11.53 2.85 5.10
N ALA A 221 10.85 3.56 5.99
CA ALA A 221 9.77 4.48 5.62
C ALA A 221 10.27 5.88 5.23
N MET A 222 11.52 6.20 5.55
CA MET A 222 12.15 7.51 5.34
C MET A 222 13.32 7.40 4.39
N GLU A 223 13.38 8.29 3.38
CA GLU A 223 14.41 8.26 2.34
C GLU A 223 15.82 8.47 2.90
N GLU A 224 16.01 9.46 3.78
CA GLU A 224 17.30 9.76 4.39
C GLU A 224 17.89 8.52 5.08
N LYS A 225 17.07 7.83 5.90
CA LYS A 225 17.49 6.62 6.59
C LYS A 225 17.68 5.44 5.64
N ALA A 226 16.85 5.36 4.60
CA ALA A 226 16.99 4.35 3.55
C ALA A 226 18.30 4.52 2.76
N ILE A 227 18.70 5.75 2.48
CA ILE A 227 19.96 6.06 1.80
C ILE A 227 21.15 5.78 2.72
N GLU A 228 21.07 6.17 3.99
CA GLU A 228 22.12 5.97 4.99
C GLU A 228 22.41 4.48 5.20
N ASP A 229 21.37 3.69 5.46
CA ASP A 229 21.51 2.27 5.82
C ASP A 229 21.59 1.34 4.59
N GLY A 230 21.10 1.78 3.43
CA GLY A 230 21.06 0.99 2.20
C GLY A 230 20.28 -0.31 2.33
N ILE A 231 20.51 -1.24 1.41
CA ILE A 231 19.94 -2.59 1.44
C ILE A 231 20.68 -3.43 2.48
N PRO A 232 19.97 -4.25 3.31
CA PRO A 232 20.64 -5.19 4.23
C PRO A 232 21.63 -6.08 3.49
N GLU A 233 22.85 -6.22 4.02
CA GLU A 233 23.96 -6.92 3.34
C GLU A 233 23.59 -8.35 2.93
N PHE A 234 22.90 -9.08 3.80
CA PHE A 234 22.47 -10.44 3.54
C PHE A 234 21.48 -10.58 2.37
N MET A 235 20.85 -9.48 1.92
CA MET A 235 19.87 -9.50 0.83
C MET A 235 20.41 -8.94 -0.49
N LYS A 236 21.62 -8.37 -0.53
CA LYS A 236 22.15 -7.67 -1.71
C LYS A 236 22.25 -8.55 -2.96
N LYS A 237 22.35 -9.86 -2.81
CA LYS A 237 22.39 -10.80 -3.94
C LYS A 237 21.02 -11.31 -4.35
N SER A 238 19.99 -11.16 -3.51
CA SER A 238 18.65 -11.72 -3.73
C SER A 238 17.87 -10.94 -4.79
N ILE A 239 16.79 -11.55 -5.27
CA ILE A 239 15.83 -10.90 -6.18
C ILE A 239 14.74 -10.23 -5.34
N ILE A 240 14.56 -8.93 -5.51
CA ILE A 240 13.57 -8.17 -4.76
C ILE A 240 12.43 -7.72 -5.67
N LEU A 241 11.22 -8.15 -5.35
CA LEU A 241 9.98 -7.65 -5.95
C LEU A 241 9.58 -6.41 -5.15
N GLN A 242 9.72 -5.19 -5.72
CA GLN A 242 9.50 -3.95 -4.97
C GLN A 242 8.65 -2.94 -5.72
N THR A 243 7.84 -2.18 -4.99
CA THR A 243 7.03 -1.08 -5.56
C THR A 243 7.86 0.15 -5.88
N PHE A 244 9.01 0.30 -5.22
CA PHE A 244 9.94 1.39 -5.46
C PHE A 244 10.76 1.17 -6.73
N GLY A 245 10.88 2.20 -7.56
CA GLY A 245 11.74 2.17 -8.73
C GLY A 245 11.97 3.56 -9.31
N VAL A 246 13.24 3.91 -9.55
CA VAL A 246 13.65 5.18 -10.16
C VAL A 246 14.69 4.94 -11.26
N THR A 247 14.84 5.90 -12.19
CA THR A 247 15.78 5.82 -13.32
C THR A 247 17.17 6.33 -12.97
N TYR A 248 17.28 7.11 -11.90
CA TYR A 248 18.57 7.57 -11.38
C TYR A 248 19.13 6.59 -10.35
N LYS A 249 20.43 6.74 -10.02
CA LYS A 249 21.11 5.88 -9.05
C LYS A 249 20.51 6.11 -7.65
N HIS A 250 20.07 5.02 -7.00
CA HIS A 250 19.54 5.04 -5.63
C HIS A 250 19.96 3.77 -4.88
N PRO A 251 20.46 3.86 -3.63
CA PRO A 251 20.96 2.69 -2.89
C PRO A 251 19.93 1.54 -2.76
N CYS A 252 18.63 1.87 -2.67
CA CYS A 252 17.57 0.86 -2.55
C CYS A 252 17.29 0.09 -3.86
N GLN A 253 18.07 0.33 -4.90
CA GLN A 253 18.04 -0.40 -6.17
C GLN A 253 19.36 -1.11 -6.49
N ASP A 254 20.37 -1.03 -5.61
CA ASP A 254 21.64 -1.74 -5.77
C ASP A 254 21.47 -3.24 -5.48
N VAL A 255 20.49 -3.87 -6.14
CA VAL A 255 20.10 -5.27 -6.01
C VAL A 255 19.36 -5.69 -7.29
N GLU A 256 19.36 -6.98 -7.59
CA GLU A 256 18.50 -7.49 -8.65
C GLU A 256 17.03 -7.31 -8.26
N HIS A 257 16.28 -6.56 -9.02
CA HIS A 257 14.90 -6.25 -8.66
C HIS A 257 13.92 -6.28 -9.84
N VAL A 258 12.64 -6.42 -9.49
CA VAL A 258 11.49 -6.26 -10.39
C VAL A 258 10.58 -5.19 -9.79
N VAL A 259 10.29 -4.14 -10.54
CA VAL A 259 9.31 -3.13 -10.10
C VAL A 259 7.91 -3.71 -10.27
N ILE A 260 7.17 -3.79 -9.16
CA ILE A 260 5.82 -4.35 -9.09
C ILE A 260 4.79 -3.26 -8.76
N PRO A 261 3.51 -3.39 -9.18
CA PRO A 261 2.48 -2.44 -8.79
C PRO A 261 2.18 -2.53 -7.29
N PRO A 262 1.81 -1.41 -6.63
CA PRO A 262 1.23 -1.44 -5.30
C PRO A 262 -0.10 -2.19 -5.34
N TYR A 263 -0.48 -2.78 -4.20
CA TYR A 263 -1.74 -3.53 -4.11
C TYR A 263 -2.95 -2.58 -4.22
N VAL A 264 -3.84 -2.94 -5.13
CA VAL A 264 -5.19 -2.41 -5.24
C VAL A 264 -6.14 -3.61 -5.28
N SER A 265 -7.16 -3.59 -4.44
CA SER A 265 -8.12 -4.71 -4.36
C SER A 265 -8.88 -4.87 -5.69
N PRO A 266 -8.75 -6.01 -6.39
CA PRO A 266 -9.50 -6.28 -7.61
C PRO A 266 -11.03 -6.23 -7.37
N GLU A 267 -11.47 -6.70 -6.21
CA GLU A 267 -12.89 -6.67 -5.82
C GLU A 267 -13.41 -5.25 -5.64
N SER A 268 -12.60 -4.35 -5.01
CA SER A 268 -12.96 -2.94 -4.88
C SER A 268 -13.10 -2.25 -6.25
N VAL A 269 -12.21 -2.57 -7.19
CA VAL A 269 -12.27 -2.08 -8.57
C VAL A 269 -13.55 -2.59 -9.25
N ARG A 270 -13.85 -3.89 -9.16
CA ARG A 270 -15.05 -4.49 -9.75
C ARG A 270 -16.32 -3.84 -9.19
N ILE A 271 -16.47 -3.73 -7.86
CA ILE A 271 -17.62 -3.08 -7.22
C ILE A 271 -17.79 -1.63 -7.69
N THR A 272 -16.66 -0.92 -7.88
CA THR A 272 -16.70 0.48 -8.34
C THR A 272 -17.15 0.57 -9.79
N LEU A 273 -16.67 -0.33 -10.65
CA LEU A 273 -17.10 -0.39 -12.06
C LEU A 273 -18.56 -0.78 -12.21
N ASP A 274 -19.05 -1.73 -11.41
CA ASP A 274 -20.48 -2.14 -11.41
C ASP A 274 -21.41 -0.97 -11.01
N LYS A 275 -20.93 -0.04 -10.21
CA LYS A 275 -21.66 1.17 -9.78
C LYS A 275 -21.39 2.39 -10.65
N ALA A 276 -20.54 2.27 -11.68
CA ALA A 276 -20.23 3.37 -12.57
C ALA A 276 -21.45 3.84 -13.37
N PRO A 277 -21.53 5.13 -13.78
CA PRO A 277 -22.60 5.62 -14.59
C PRO A 277 -22.76 4.80 -15.89
N ALA A 278 -23.94 4.26 -16.15
CA ALA A 278 -24.22 3.41 -17.30
C ALA A 278 -23.93 4.06 -18.66
N ASN A 279 -24.00 5.41 -18.73
CA ASN A 279 -23.69 6.17 -19.95
C ASN A 279 -22.20 6.38 -20.16
N GLY A 280 -21.33 5.87 -19.28
CA GLY A 280 -19.88 6.03 -19.35
C GLY A 280 -19.38 7.48 -19.24
N ARG A 281 -20.25 8.43 -18.89
CA ARG A 281 -19.92 9.85 -18.88
C ARG A 281 -18.93 10.18 -17.75
N ARG A 282 -17.84 10.86 -18.12
CA ARG A 282 -16.84 11.39 -17.17
C ARG A 282 -17.04 12.90 -17.03
N ASP A 283 -17.59 13.32 -15.89
CA ASP A 283 -17.96 14.72 -15.62
C ASP A 283 -16.86 15.49 -14.85
N ILE A 284 -15.83 14.81 -14.35
CA ILE A 284 -14.64 15.40 -13.74
C ILE A 284 -13.52 15.45 -14.78
N TRP A 285 -13.04 16.64 -15.14
CA TRP A 285 -12.04 16.75 -16.17
C TRP A 285 -10.64 16.34 -15.68
N ALA A 286 -10.17 16.88 -14.53
CA ALA A 286 -8.91 16.48 -13.91
C ALA A 286 -9.10 16.31 -12.40
N PHE A 287 -8.65 15.18 -11.89
CA PHE A 287 -8.87 14.72 -10.53
C PHE A 287 -7.58 14.57 -9.72
N PHE A 288 -7.57 15.08 -8.51
CA PHE A 288 -6.61 14.69 -7.48
C PHE A 288 -7.24 14.73 -6.09
N ARG A 289 -7.06 13.67 -5.32
CA ARG A 289 -7.41 13.62 -3.90
C ARG A 289 -6.28 12.99 -3.10
N GLY A 290 -5.78 13.68 -2.09
CA GLY A 290 -4.71 13.17 -1.23
C GLY A 290 -4.13 14.21 -0.29
N LYS A 291 -3.24 13.80 0.62
CA LYS A 291 -2.52 14.72 1.51
C LYS A 291 -1.72 15.72 0.68
N MET A 292 -1.79 16.98 1.08
CA MET A 292 -1.11 18.12 0.44
C MET A 292 0.00 18.70 1.33
N GLU A 293 0.04 18.30 2.60
CA GLU A 293 1.00 18.88 3.54
C GLU A 293 2.42 18.52 3.14
N VAL A 294 3.23 19.56 3.04
CA VAL A 294 4.67 19.51 2.79
C VAL A 294 5.43 19.32 4.11
N ASN A 295 4.78 19.55 5.25
CA ASN A 295 5.45 19.67 6.53
C ASN A 295 4.78 18.79 7.60
N PRO A 296 5.37 17.64 7.92
CA PRO A 296 4.90 16.79 9.01
C PRO A 296 5.38 17.26 10.38
N LYS A 297 5.48 18.56 10.64
CA LYS A 297 5.88 19.08 11.95
C LYS A 297 5.05 18.54 13.14
N ASN A 298 3.94 17.86 12.86
CA ASN A 298 3.03 17.32 13.87
C ASN A 298 3.01 15.79 13.96
N ILE A 299 3.90 15.08 13.25
CA ILE A 299 4.08 13.65 13.46
C ILE A 299 5.30 13.53 14.36
N SER A 300 5.06 13.29 15.64
CA SER A 300 6.06 13.18 16.70
C SER A 300 7.31 12.41 16.23
N GLY A 301 8.44 13.11 16.09
CA GLY A 301 9.76 12.54 15.85
C GLY A 301 10.07 12.11 14.42
N SER A 302 9.22 12.33 13.44
CA SER A 302 9.48 11.98 12.06
C SER A 302 10.07 13.16 11.29
N PHE A 303 11.32 13.04 10.89
CA PHE A 303 12.08 14.03 10.15
C PHE A 303 11.74 14.03 8.66
N TYR A 304 10.53 14.43 8.28
CA TYR A 304 10.22 14.79 6.89
C TYR A 304 10.45 16.28 6.63
N SER A 305 11.43 16.89 7.31
CA SER A 305 11.51 18.34 7.41
C SER A 305 12.62 19.00 6.60
N ASN A 306 13.44 18.28 5.85
CA ASN A 306 14.45 18.95 5.05
C ASN A 306 13.94 19.22 3.62
N ALA A 307 13.92 20.49 3.31
CA ALA A 307 13.34 21.12 2.14
C ALA A 307 13.96 20.72 0.78
N ILE A 308 14.89 19.79 0.76
CA ILE A 308 15.55 19.30 -0.45
C ILE A 308 15.02 17.92 -0.87
N CYS A 309 14.45 17.14 0.07
CA CYS A 309 13.88 15.81 -0.18
C CYS A 309 12.51 15.60 0.48
N GLY A 310 11.80 16.65 0.85
CA GLY A 310 10.51 16.58 1.54
C GLY A 310 9.44 15.90 0.69
N GLY A 311 8.68 15.02 1.31
CA GLY A 311 7.64 14.21 0.70
C GLY A 311 6.81 14.93 -0.35
N SER A 312 6.70 14.34 -1.53
CA SER A 312 6.14 14.88 -2.78
C SER A 312 6.90 16.06 -3.42
N ARG A 313 8.11 16.38 -3.00
CA ARG A 313 8.94 17.46 -3.56
C ARG A 313 8.19 18.77 -3.84
N GLY A 314 7.14 19.07 -3.06
CA GLY A 314 6.28 20.23 -3.26
C GLY A 314 5.26 20.13 -4.40
N VAL A 315 5.27 19.05 -5.19
CA VAL A 315 4.41 18.86 -6.37
C VAL A 315 2.93 18.96 -6.01
N ARG A 316 2.48 18.28 -4.96
CA ARG A 316 1.08 18.31 -4.52
C ARG A 316 0.64 19.69 -4.06
N THR A 317 1.51 20.44 -3.39
CA THR A 317 1.26 21.82 -2.99
C THR A 317 1.20 22.74 -4.21
N ALA A 318 2.07 22.52 -5.22
CA ALA A 318 2.03 23.26 -6.47
C ALA A 318 0.72 22.98 -7.25
N ILE A 319 0.25 21.74 -7.31
CA ILE A 319 -1.06 21.39 -7.88
C ILE A 319 -2.17 22.18 -7.18
N LEU A 320 -2.21 22.16 -5.86
CA LEU A 320 -3.22 22.90 -5.09
C LEU A 320 -3.13 24.39 -5.35
N LYS A 321 -1.93 24.98 -5.28
CA LYS A 321 -1.72 26.42 -5.47
C LYS A 321 -2.18 26.89 -6.85
N ASN A 322 -1.91 26.12 -7.90
CA ASN A 322 -2.22 26.52 -9.26
C ASN A 322 -3.67 26.22 -9.68
N PHE A 323 -4.35 25.22 -9.07
CA PHE A 323 -5.60 24.70 -9.62
C PHE A 323 -6.77 24.60 -8.64
N ALA A 324 -6.62 24.90 -7.34
CA ALA A 324 -7.72 24.77 -6.36
C ALA A 324 -8.97 25.61 -6.70
N GLY A 325 -8.79 26.75 -7.37
CA GLY A 325 -9.89 27.63 -7.81
C GLY A 325 -10.40 27.35 -9.23
N ASN A 326 -9.81 26.40 -9.95
CA ASN A 326 -10.16 26.10 -11.33
C ASN A 326 -11.26 25.05 -11.41
N ARG A 327 -12.45 25.40 -11.95
CA ARG A 327 -13.62 24.50 -12.07
C ARG A 327 -13.36 23.21 -12.85
N ARG A 328 -12.33 23.17 -13.71
CA ARG A 328 -11.95 21.97 -14.45
C ARG A 328 -11.14 20.98 -13.61
N PHE A 329 -10.56 21.43 -12.47
CA PHE A 329 -9.72 20.61 -11.60
C PHE A 329 -10.46 20.31 -10.29
N TYR A 330 -10.77 19.04 -10.06
CA TYR A 330 -11.35 18.58 -8.82
C TYR A 330 -10.23 18.15 -7.85
N ILE A 331 -9.76 19.12 -7.06
CA ILE A 331 -8.63 18.96 -6.14
C ILE A 331 -9.13 18.87 -4.70
N GLN A 332 -8.89 17.75 -4.00
CA GLN A 332 -9.36 17.53 -2.64
C GLN A 332 -8.23 17.10 -1.71
N ARG A 333 -8.18 17.67 -0.49
CA ARG A 333 -7.14 17.39 0.50
C ARG A 333 -7.37 16.12 1.32
N ARG A 334 -8.62 15.74 1.53
CA ARG A 334 -8.99 14.62 2.42
C ARG A 334 -9.28 13.38 1.61
N ARG A 335 -8.76 12.24 2.07
CA ARG A 335 -9.21 10.93 1.59
C ARG A 335 -10.59 10.60 2.16
N PHE A 336 -11.37 9.83 1.42
CA PHE A 336 -12.58 9.17 1.92
C PHE A 336 -12.73 7.78 1.26
N ALA A 337 -13.51 6.90 1.87
CA ALA A 337 -13.59 5.49 1.47
C ALA A 337 -14.07 5.29 0.01
N GLY A 338 -14.91 6.18 -0.50
CA GLY A 338 -15.50 6.09 -1.83
C GLY A 338 -14.74 6.85 -2.93
N TYR A 339 -13.47 7.23 -2.74
CA TYR A 339 -12.79 8.09 -3.72
C TYR A 339 -12.59 7.43 -5.10
N GLN A 340 -12.63 6.11 -5.21
CA GLN A 340 -12.59 5.41 -6.50
C GLN A 340 -13.79 5.76 -7.39
N SER A 341 -14.94 6.10 -6.80
CA SER A 341 -16.11 6.61 -7.54
C SER A 341 -15.84 7.96 -8.23
N GLU A 342 -14.90 8.75 -7.71
CA GLU A 342 -14.47 9.99 -8.37
C GLU A 342 -13.50 9.69 -9.50
N ILE A 343 -12.63 8.68 -9.35
CA ILE A 343 -11.69 8.24 -10.40
C ILE A 343 -12.46 7.75 -11.62
N VAL A 344 -13.47 6.91 -11.46
CA VAL A 344 -14.25 6.36 -12.59
C VAL A 344 -15.01 7.45 -13.35
N ARG A 345 -15.31 8.59 -12.72
CA ARG A 345 -15.94 9.76 -13.31
C ARG A 345 -14.95 10.77 -13.89
N SER A 346 -13.65 10.53 -13.76
CA SER A 346 -12.61 11.50 -14.16
C SER A 346 -12.00 11.14 -15.51
N VAL A 347 -11.72 12.17 -16.33
CA VAL A 347 -10.99 12.02 -17.61
C VAL A 347 -9.50 11.84 -17.32
N PHE A 348 -8.91 12.78 -16.58
CA PHE A 348 -7.50 12.76 -16.20
C PHE A 348 -7.34 12.58 -14.69
N CYS A 349 -6.50 11.63 -14.29
CA CYS A 349 -6.16 11.39 -12.89
C CYS A 349 -4.72 11.81 -12.60
N LEU A 350 -4.54 12.89 -11.82
CA LEU A 350 -3.20 13.36 -11.48
C LEU A 350 -2.55 12.40 -10.48
N CYS A 351 -1.43 11.83 -10.89
CA CYS A 351 -0.64 10.87 -10.11
C CYS A 351 0.70 11.48 -9.69
N PRO A 352 0.71 12.53 -8.83
CA PRO A 352 1.95 13.05 -8.30
C PRO A 352 2.58 12.05 -7.35
N LEU A 353 3.92 12.06 -7.28
CA LEU A 353 4.65 11.24 -6.31
C LEU A 353 4.11 11.45 -4.88
N GLY A 354 4.31 10.41 -4.06
CA GLY A 354 4.03 10.41 -2.63
C GLY A 354 5.25 10.81 -1.81
N TRP A 355 5.50 10.09 -0.75
CA TRP A 355 6.76 10.12 -0.01
C TRP A 355 7.88 9.47 -0.82
N ALA A 356 7.54 8.41 -1.54
CA ALA A 356 8.36 7.80 -2.55
C ALA A 356 7.70 7.97 -3.95
N PRO A 357 8.45 7.81 -5.05
CA PRO A 357 7.95 8.04 -6.40
C PRO A 357 7.06 6.88 -6.90
N TRP A 358 6.01 6.56 -6.16
CA TRP A 358 4.97 5.63 -6.56
C TRP A 358 3.63 5.98 -5.90
N SER A 359 2.52 5.46 -6.44
CA SER A 359 1.19 5.73 -5.89
C SER A 359 0.18 4.66 -6.31
N PRO A 360 -0.67 4.14 -5.39
CA PRO A 360 -1.76 3.24 -5.76
C PRO A 360 -2.75 3.88 -6.74
N ARG A 361 -2.86 5.22 -6.74
CA ARG A 361 -3.72 5.93 -7.70
C ARG A 361 -3.35 5.63 -9.14
N LEU A 362 -2.08 5.39 -9.44
CA LEU A 362 -1.66 5.01 -10.79
C LEU A 362 -2.36 3.72 -11.23
N VAL A 363 -2.35 2.68 -10.39
CA VAL A 363 -3.04 1.41 -10.65
C VAL A 363 -4.56 1.59 -10.71
N GLU A 364 -5.12 2.33 -9.74
CA GLU A 364 -6.56 2.63 -9.70
C GLU A 364 -7.02 3.41 -10.92
N SER A 365 -6.22 4.36 -11.40
CA SER A 365 -6.54 5.13 -12.61
C SER A 365 -6.62 4.23 -13.83
N VAL A 366 -5.63 3.36 -14.04
CA VAL A 366 -5.65 2.39 -15.15
C VAL A 366 -6.82 1.45 -15.02
N ALA A 367 -7.02 0.83 -13.86
CA ALA A 367 -8.07 -0.15 -13.64
C ALA A 367 -9.48 0.43 -13.85
N LEU A 368 -9.70 1.68 -13.45
CA LEU A 368 -10.98 2.40 -13.56
C LEU A 368 -11.11 3.21 -14.85
N GLY A 369 -10.12 3.15 -15.74
CA GLY A 369 -10.16 3.80 -17.06
C GLY A 369 -10.02 5.33 -17.04
N CYS A 370 -9.43 5.92 -16.00
CA CYS A 370 -9.05 7.33 -15.94
C CYS A 370 -7.62 7.50 -16.47
N VAL A 371 -7.37 8.41 -17.41
CA VAL A 371 -6.03 8.61 -18.00
C VAL A 371 -5.04 9.07 -16.92
N PRO A 372 -4.02 8.25 -16.57
CA PRO A 372 -3.04 8.64 -15.57
C PRO A 372 -2.16 9.79 -16.07
N VAL A 373 -2.01 10.81 -15.26
CA VAL A 373 -1.04 11.90 -15.46
C VAL A 373 0.05 11.76 -14.43
N VAL A 374 1.14 11.13 -14.82
CA VAL A 374 2.29 10.84 -13.94
C VAL A 374 3.10 12.11 -13.74
N ILE A 375 3.28 12.53 -12.48
CA ILE A 375 4.04 13.72 -12.10
C ILE A 375 5.05 13.28 -11.04
N ALA A 376 6.10 12.60 -11.50
CA ALA A 376 7.15 12.02 -10.66
C ALA A 376 8.40 11.82 -11.52
N ASP A 377 9.34 12.76 -11.44
CA ASP A 377 10.56 12.72 -12.24
C ASP A 377 11.40 11.49 -11.91
N GLY A 378 11.77 10.76 -12.94
CA GLY A 378 12.61 9.58 -12.83
C GLY A 378 11.92 8.32 -12.28
N ILE A 379 10.59 8.29 -12.13
CA ILE A 379 9.88 7.06 -11.73
C ILE A 379 10.10 5.92 -12.76
N ARG A 380 10.27 4.70 -12.27
CA ARG A 380 10.10 3.47 -13.06
C ARG A 380 8.70 2.91 -12.83
N LEU A 381 7.99 2.72 -13.92
CA LEU A 381 6.64 2.16 -13.88
C LEU A 381 6.69 0.62 -14.02
N PRO A 382 5.77 -0.11 -13.36
CA PRO A 382 5.79 -1.57 -13.37
C PRO A 382 5.47 -2.12 -14.77
N PHE A 383 6.10 -3.25 -15.12
CA PHE A 383 5.81 -4.06 -16.29
C PHE A 383 5.74 -3.32 -17.64
N PRO A 384 6.78 -2.55 -18.03
CA PRO A 384 6.74 -1.71 -19.23
C PRO A 384 6.53 -2.49 -20.53
N GLU A 385 6.79 -3.80 -20.54
CA GLU A 385 6.58 -4.67 -21.70
C GLU A 385 5.10 -5.11 -21.85
N ALA A 386 4.39 -5.28 -20.73
CA ALA A 386 2.97 -5.61 -20.72
C ALA A 386 2.09 -4.36 -20.74
N VAL A 387 2.55 -3.30 -20.09
CA VAL A 387 1.85 -2.02 -19.97
C VAL A 387 2.69 -0.97 -20.71
N ARG A 388 2.31 -0.66 -21.93
CA ARG A 388 2.97 0.37 -22.76
C ARG A 388 2.58 1.76 -22.26
N TRP A 389 3.17 2.18 -21.13
CA TRP A 389 2.81 3.39 -20.39
C TRP A 389 2.68 4.66 -21.24
N PRO A 390 3.57 4.94 -22.22
CA PRO A 390 3.42 6.13 -23.09
C PRO A 390 2.15 6.12 -23.94
N GLU A 391 1.54 4.96 -24.18
CA GLU A 391 0.31 4.82 -24.97
C GLU A 391 -0.98 4.98 -24.16
N ILE A 392 -0.90 4.90 -22.83
CA ILE A 392 -2.05 4.91 -21.91
C ILE A 392 -2.02 6.02 -20.86
N SER A 393 -0.92 6.76 -20.78
CA SER A 393 -0.70 7.77 -19.74
C SER A 393 0.03 9.00 -20.27
N LEU A 394 0.04 10.06 -19.48
CA LEU A 394 0.83 11.26 -19.72
C LEU A 394 1.91 11.37 -18.65
N THR A 395 3.10 11.81 -19.04
CA THR A 395 4.16 12.21 -18.10
C THR A 395 4.34 13.72 -18.15
N VAL A 396 4.31 14.36 -17.01
CA VAL A 396 4.54 15.80 -16.86
C VAL A 396 5.66 15.99 -15.83
N GLU A 397 6.70 16.72 -16.20
CA GLU A 397 7.81 17.02 -15.32
C GLU A 397 7.34 17.81 -14.07
N GLU A 398 7.93 17.55 -12.92
CA GLU A 398 7.55 18.19 -11.66
C GLU A 398 7.62 19.72 -11.73
N LYS A 399 8.61 20.27 -12.46
CA LYS A 399 8.76 21.71 -12.69
C LYS A 399 7.65 22.31 -13.55
N ASP A 400 6.95 21.50 -14.35
CA ASP A 400 5.95 21.94 -15.32
C ASP A 400 4.50 21.84 -14.82
N VAL A 401 4.30 21.55 -13.53
CA VAL A 401 2.98 21.45 -12.89
C VAL A 401 2.09 22.66 -13.19
N ALA A 402 2.62 23.85 -13.20
CA ALA A 402 1.85 25.07 -13.53
C ALA A 402 1.27 25.07 -14.96
N LYS A 403 1.86 24.28 -15.87
CA LYS A 403 1.43 24.13 -17.28
C LYS A 403 0.37 23.06 -17.48
N LEU A 404 0.02 22.26 -16.47
CA LEU A 404 -0.92 21.11 -16.57
C LEU A 404 -2.19 21.46 -17.35
N GLY A 405 -2.80 22.62 -17.09
CA GLY A 405 -4.03 23.03 -17.77
C GLY A 405 -3.88 23.13 -19.28
N LYS A 406 -2.72 23.60 -19.75
CA LYS A 406 -2.40 23.69 -21.20
C LYS A 406 -2.10 22.31 -21.78
N VAL A 407 -1.28 21.51 -21.09
CA VAL A 407 -0.90 20.17 -21.52
C VAL A 407 -2.13 19.28 -21.69
N LEU A 408 -2.98 19.21 -20.64
CA LEU A 408 -4.20 18.40 -20.68
C LEU A 408 -5.20 18.89 -21.72
N GLY A 409 -5.32 20.22 -21.90
CA GLY A 409 -6.16 20.82 -22.93
C GLY A 409 -5.73 20.46 -24.34
N HIS A 410 -4.42 20.43 -24.61
CA HIS A 410 -3.86 20.01 -25.90
C HIS A 410 -4.14 18.52 -26.15
N VAL A 411 -3.84 17.65 -25.18
CA VAL A 411 -4.08 16.20 -25.31
C VAL A 411 -5.56 15.89 -25.50
N ALA A 412 -6.45 16.61 -24.82
CA ALA A 412 -7.89 16.41 -24.94
C ALA A 412 -8.41 16.60 -26.38
N VAL A 413 -7.75 17.46 -27.16
CA VAL A 413 -8.14 17.71 -28.56
C VAL A 413 -7.39 16.81 -29.55
N SER A 414 -6.13 16.45 -29.23
CA SER A 414 -5.25 15.74 -30.19
C SER A 414 -5.29 14.21 -30.04
N ASN A 415 -5.08 13.67 -28.82
CA ASN A 415 -4.76 12.25 -28.65
C ASN A 415 -5.63 11.51 -27.61
N LEU A 416 -6.55 12.18 -26.92
CA LEU A 416 -7.30 11.59 -25.81
C LEU A 416 -8.03 10.30 -26.20
N SER A 417 -8.71 10.28 -27.34
CA SER A 417 -9.47 9.12 -27.80
C SER A 417 -8.60 7.89 -28.08
N VAL A 418 -7.36 8.11 -28.51
CA VAL A 418 -6.38 7.02 -28.74
C VAL A 418 -5.90 6.47 -27.40
N ILE A 419 -5.55 7.36 -26.46
CA ILE A 419 -5.12 6.99 -25.10
C ILE A 419 -6.21 6.21 -24.38
N GLU A 420 -7.46 6.70 -24.41
CA GLU A 420 -8.61 6.03 -23.79
C GLU A 420 -8.89 4.66 -24.40
N ARG A 421 -8.75 4.51 -25.70
CA ARG A 421 -8.91 3.21 -26.39
C ARG A 421 -7.86 2.22 -25.89
N ASN A 422 -6.59 2.61 -25.85
CA ASN A 422 -5.49 1.77 -25.38
C ASN A 422 -5.63 1.43 -23.89
N LEU A 423 -6.02 2.42 -23.07
CA LEU A 423 -6.27 2.27 -21.64
C LEU A 423 -7.43 1.31 -21.34
N ASN A 424 -8.41 1.22 -22.25
CA ASN A 424 -9.57 0.34 -22.10
C ASN A 424 -9.29 -1.12 -22.49
N ASP A 425 -8.09 -1.46 -22.95
CA ASP A 425 -7.68 -2.85 -23.17
C ASP A 425 -7.75 -3.62 -21.82
N PRO A 426 -8.55 -4.70 -21.75
CA PRO A 426 -8.66 -5.51 -20.54
C PRO A 426 -7.33 -6.13 -20.09
N ALA A 427 -6.41 -6.41 -21.03
CA ALA A 427 -5.09 -6.95 -20.70
C ALA A 427 -4.23 -5.93 -19.92
N VAL A 428 -4.27 -4.66 -20.33
CA VAL A 428 -3.57 -3.55 -19.64
C VAL A 428 -4.10 -3.38 -18.22
N LYS A 429 -5.42 -3.36 -18.05
CA LYS A 429 -6.05 -3.22 -16.73
C LYS A 429 -5.71 -4.38 -15.79
N ARG A 430 -5.72 -5.60 -16.32
CA ARG A 430 -5.44 -6.82 -15.57
C ARG A 430 -3.98 -6.91 -15.14
N ALA A 431 -3.05 -6.49 -15.98
CA ALA A 431 -1.60 -6.59 -15.73
C ALA A 431 -1.15 -5.92 -14.42
N LEU A 432 -1.92 -4.99 -13.88
CA LEU A 432 -1.60 -4.25 -12.67
C LEU A 432 -2.36 -4.72 -11.42
N LEU A 433 -3.24 -5.73 -11.52
CA LEU A 433 -4.04 -6.23 -10.42
C LEU A 433 -3.60 -7.63 -10.00
N TYR A 434 -3.58 -7.87 -8.69
CA TYR A 434 -3.26 -9.18 -8.12
C TYR A 434 -4.54 -9.98 -7.91
N ASN A 435 -4.72 -11.07 -8.64
CA ASN A 435 -5.82 -11.98 -8.42
C ASN A 435 -5.39 -13.22 -7.62
N VAL A 436 -6.29 -13.77 -6.82
CA VAL A 436 -6.10 -15.02 -6.11
C VAL A 436 -7.36 -15.86 -6.31
N PRO A 437 -7.25 -16.99 -7.02
CA PRO A 437 -6.06 -17.54 -7.70
C PRO A 437 -5.51 -16.63 -8.81
N MET A 438 -4.23 -16.81 -9.15
CA MET A 438 -3.55 -16.09 -10.24
C MET A 438 -4.28 -16.27 -11.57
N MET A 439 -4.38 -15.20 -12.34
CA MET A 439 -4.97 -15.21 -13.68
C MET A 439 -3.91 -14.91 -14.75
N GLU A 440 -4.11 -15.46 -15.97
CA GLU A 440 -3.25 -15.13 -17.11
C GLU A 440 -3.22 -13.62 -17.37
N GLY A 441 -2.02 -13.06 -17.42
CA GLY A 441 -1.78 -11.64 -17.69
C GLY A 441 -1.93 -10.72 -16.48
N ASP A 442 -2.26 -11.20 -15.27
CA ASP A 442 -2.33 -10.37 -14.06
C ASP A 442 -0.93 -10.01 -13.49
N ALA A 443 -0.91 -9.24 -12.41
CA ALA A 443 0.34 -8.75 -11.83
C ALA A 443 1.30 -9.89 -11.42
N THR A 444 0.78 -10.97 -10.85
CA THR A 444 1.62 -12.13 -10.49
C THR A 444 2.14 -12.85 -11.72
N TRP A 445 1.31 -12.97 -12.77
CA TRP A 445 1.73 -13.49 -14.05
C TRP A 445 2.88 -12.67 -14.67
N GLN A 446 2.79 -11.33 -14.61
CA GLN A 446 3.87 -10.46 -15.10
C GLN A 446 5.15 -10.60 -14.26
N ILE A 447 5.01 -10.80 -12.94
CA ILE A 447 6.16 -11.13 -12.08
C ILE A 447 6.82 -12.43 -12.56
N LEU A 448 6.05 -13.48 -12.84
CA LEU A 448 6.59 -14.76 -13.32
C LEU A 448 7.29 -14.61 -14.68
N LEU A 449 6.75 -13.80 -15.59
CA LEU A 449 7.43 -13.47 -16.85
C LEU A 449 8.76 -12.73 -16.61
N ALA A 450 8.79 -11.78 -15.69
CA ALA A 450 10.02 -11.07 -15.33
C ALA A 450 11.06 -12.00 -14.69
N LEU A 451 10.64 -12.92 -13.82
CA LEU A 451 11.50 -13.94 -13.20
C LEU A 451 12.02 -14.95 -14.23
N SER A 452 11.21 -15.35 -15.20
CA SER A 452 11.64 -16.28 -16.26
C SER A 452 12.75 -15.72 -17.15
N LYS A 453 12.91 -14.38 -17.22
CA LYS A 453 14.04 -13.71 -17.87
C LYS A 453 15.33 -13.74 -17.06
N LYS A 454 15.23 -14.04 -15.75
CA LYS A 454 16.34 -14.15 -14.81
C LYS A 454 16.70 -15.60 -14.50
N ILE A 455 16.30 -16.54 -15.37
CA ILE A 455 16.46 -17.97 -15.17
C ILE A 455 17.93 -18.42 -15.13
N ASP A 456 18.83 -17.64 -15.69
CA ASP A 456 20.29 -17.78 -15.61
C ASP A 456 20.84 -17.68 -14.19
N ARG A 457 20.10 -17.06 -13.27
CA ARG A 457 20.44 -17.02 -11.83
C ARG A 457 20.12 -18.33 -11.11
N SER A 458 19.42 -19.25 -11.76
CA SER A 458 19.09 -20.57 -11.20
C SER A 458 20.32 -21.44 -11.01
N TYR A 459 20.60 -21.81 -9.75
CA TYR A 459 21.69 -22.77 -9.46
C TYR A 459 21.47 -24.11 -10.18
N ARG A 460 20.23 -24.61 -10.20
CA ARG A 460 19.88 -25.87 -10.87
C ARG A 460 20.28 -25.84 -12.36
N ARG A 461 20.05 -24.71 -13.03
CA ARG A 461 20.36 -24.57 -14.46
C ARG A 461 21.85 -24.42 -14.73
N SER A 462 22.58 -23.73 -13.85
CA SER A 462 24.02 -23.58 -13.99
C SER A 462 24.75 -24.93 -13.91
N MET A 463 24.26 -25.86 -13.08
CA MET A 463 24.84 -27.21 -12.94
C MET A 463 24.63 -28.09 -14.19
N VAL A 464 23.49 -27.90 -14.89
CA VAL A 464 23.22 -28.66 -16.15
C VAL A 464 24.12 -28.21 -17.30
N ILE A 465 24.52 -26.95 -17.32
CA ILE A 465 25.42 -26.39 -18.37
C ILE A 465 26.88 -26.83 -18.14
N SER A 466 27.22 -27.18 -16.90
CA SER A 466 28.57 -27.58 -16.50
C SER A 466 28.86 -29.09 -16.67
N GLN A 467 27.87 -29.90 -17.02
CA GLN A 467 27.95 -31.29 -17.37
C GLN A 467 27.91 -31.47 -18.90
#